data_314088ff4687e95a3b7c2713c11e183c
#
_entry.id   314088ff4687e95a3b7c2713c11e183c
#
_cell.length_a   1.000
_cell.length_b   1.000
_cell.length_c   1.000
_cell.angle_alpha   90.00
_cell.angle_beta   90.00
_cell.angle_gamma   90.00
#
_symmetry.space_group_name_H-M   'P 1'
#
loop_
_entity.id
_entity.type
_entity.pdbx_description
1 polymer ?
#
loop_
_entity_poly.entity_id
_entity_poly.type
_entity_poly.pdbx_seq_one_letter_code
_entity_poly.pdbx_strand_id
1 'polypeptide(L)'
;WYRIKTSFTGIKRLVTLPQEDKDACVNAYKFLQRMQGGEETTTEDETKAIAAYYKVLNNMLSVFDLEKLYIPPQLDEKEGLYGNQLLCEQAMLKEMALQDPEKSHLLDMGCGRGRIAHYIASMTGGQVSGYNIDPDQVENAIDWAAETQMSERLHYKVGNHHDPLEYESGLFDGCYSVQAVWPFFKKEELDDHAREMFRVLKPGTRYSCSEYLLSPYFDWNNEEHVSLHRSYLPTLAATQSMYPA
;
A
#
# COMPACT_ATOMS: atom_id res chain seq x y z
N TRP A 1 -18.27 9.35 -15.01
CA TRP A 1 -17.39 9.52 -16.18
C TRP A 1 -15.97 9.02 -15.88
N TYR A 2 -15.35 9.41 -14.76
CA TYR A 2 -14.01 8.97 -14.36
C TYR A 2 -13.87 7.43 -14.35
N ARG A 3 -14.78 6.73 -13.68
CA ARG A 3 -14.78 5.26 -13.59
C ARG A 3 -14.82 4.60 -14.96
N ILE A 4 -15.70 5.07 -15.84
CA ILE A 4 -15.80 4.55 -17.21
C ILE A 4 -14.48 4.77 -17.95
N LYS A 5 -13.90 5.97 -17.89
CA LYS A 5 -12.62 6.30 -18.51
C LYS A 5 -11.49 5.41 -17.96
N THR A 6 -11.46 5.20 -16.65
CA THR A 6 -10.44 4.37 -15.96
C THR A 6 -10.56 2.92 -16.38
N SER A 7 -11.79 2.36 -16.44
CA SER A 7 -12.00 0.99 -16.89
C SER A 7 -11.61 0.80 -18.37
N PHE A 8 -11.97 1.70 -19.27
CA PHE A 8 -11.55 1.65 -20.67
C PHE A 8 -10.02 1.76 -20.81
N THR A 9 -9.38 2.62 -20.04
CA THR A 9 -7.93 2.76 -20.05
C THR A 9 -7.26 1.47 -19.55
N GLY A 10 -7.77 0.87 -18.48
CA GLY A 10 -7.30 -0.40 -17.95
C GLY A 10 -7.43 -1.54 -18.99
N ILE A 11 -8.58 -1.66 -19.65
CA ILE A 11 -8.79 -2.66 -20.74
C ILE A 11 -7.78 -2.43 -21.86
N LYS A 12 -7.66 -1.19 -22.35
CA LYS A 12 -6.71 -0.85 -23.41
C LYS A 12 -5.30 -1.23 -23.03
N ARG A 13 -4.84 -0.84 -21.83
CA ARG A 13 -3.49 -1.15 -21.32
C ARG A 13 -3.27 -2.66 -21.22
N LEU A 14 -4.23 -3.43 -20.70
CA LEU A 14 -4.12 -4.90 -20.61
C LEU A 14 -4.02 -5.57 -21.98
N VAL A 15 -4.83 -5.13 -22.94
CA VAL A 15 -4.84 -5.70 -24.31
C VAL A 15 -3.54 -5.37 -25.04
N THR A 16 -3.03 -4.15 -24.87
CA THR A 16 -1.80 -3.68 -25.54
C THR A 16 -0.53 -3.95 -24.74
N LEU A 17 -0.63 -4.55 -23.54
CA LEU A 17 0.51 -4.85 -22.69
C LEU A 17 1.51 -5.75 -23.45
N PRO A 18 2.80 -5.37 -23.52
CA PRO A 18 3.83 -6.20 -24.14
C PRO A 18 3.87 -7.61 -23.56
N GLN A 19 4.19 -8.61 -24.39
CA GLN A 19 4.27 -9.99 -23.91
C GLN A 19 5.33 -10.14 -22.82
N GLU A 20 6.43 -9.40 -22.90
CA GLU A 20 7.49 -9.35 -21.87
C GLU A 20 6.97 -8.94 -20.49
N ASP A 21 6.06 -7.94 -20.41
CA ASP A 21 5.46 -7.51 -19.15
C ASP A 21 4.51 -8.56 -18.57
N LYS A 22 3.77 -9.26 -19.43
CA LYS A 22 2.92 -10.38 -19.01
C LYS A 22 3.76 -11.52 -18.45
N ASP A 23 4.84 -11.86 -19.14
CA ASP A 23 5.78 -12.90 -18.71
C ASP A 23 6.50 -12.50 -17.42
N ALA A 24 6.89 -11.23 -17.30
CA ALA A 24 7.49 -10.68 -16.08
C ALA A 24 6.55 -10.81 -14.86
N CYS A 25 5.26 -10.49 -15.03
CA CYS A 25 4.25 -10.66 -13.98
C CYS A 25 4.09 -12.13 -13.57
N VAL A 26 4.00 -13.05 -14.54
CA VAL A 26 3.91 -14.49 -14.25
C VAL A 26 5.17 -14.99 -13.52
N ASN A 27 6.34 -14.54 -13.95
CA ASN A 27 7.60 -14.88 -13.31
C ASN A 27 7.73 -14.28 -11.91
N ALA A 28 7.24 -13.05 -11.71
CA ALA A 28 7.15 -12.41 -10.41
C ALA A 28 6.28 -13.22 -9.44
N TYR A 29 5.11 -13.66 -9.87
CA TYR A 29 4.24 -14.50 -9.04
C TYR A 29 4.92 -15.83 -8.66
N LYS A 30 5.57 -16.50 -9.62
CA LYS A 30 6.34 -17.72 -9.35
C LYS A 30 7.53 -17.47 -8.42
N PHE A 31 8.18 -16.31 -8.56
CA PHE A 31 9.27 -15.89 -7.68
C PHE A 31 8.76 -15.73 -6.24
N LEU A 32 7.65 -15.01 -6.03
CA LEU A 32 7.03 -14.87 -4.72
C LEU A 32 6.63 -16.20 -4.09
N GLN A 33 6.14 -17.15 -4.90
CA GLN A 33 5.84 -18.51 -4.42
C GLN A 33 7.10 -19.26 -3.95
N ARG A 34 8.23 -19.14 -4.66
CA ARG A 34 9.50 -19.79 -4.28
C ARG A 34 10.06 -19.19 -2.99
N MET A 35 10.02 -17.86 -2.86
CA MET A 35 10.41 -17.18 -1.62
C MET A 35 9.66 -17.73 -0.41
N GLN A 36 8.36 -17.90 -0.53
CA GLN A 36 7.54 -18.48 0.55
C GLN A 36 7.90 -19.95 0.83
N GLY A 37 8.55 -20.62 -0.11
CA GLY A 37 9.15 -21.93 0.05
C GLY A 37 10.51 -21.93 0.78
N GLY A 38 11.05 -20.75 1.12
CA GLY A 38 12.32 -20.58 1.83
C GLY A 38 13.52 -20.33 0.90
N GLU A 39 13.30 -19.96 -0.37
CA GLU A 39 14.39 -19.53 -1.25
C GLU A 39 14.94 -18.18 -0.77
N GLU A 40 16.27 -18.10 -0.59
CA GLU A 40 16.92 -16.83 -0.24
C GLU A 40 16.92 -15.88 -1.43
N THR A 41 16.56 -14.63 -1.18
CA THR A 41 16.40 -13.58 -2.20
C THR A 41 17.06 -12.28 -1.75
N THR A 42 17.33 -11.41 -2.71
CA THR A 42 17.81 -10.05 -2.42
C THR A 42 16.64 -9.07 -2.43
N THR A 43 16.76 -7.99 -1.67
CA THR A 43 15.77 -6.88 -1.67
C THR A 43 15.58 -6.30 -3.08
N GLU A 44 16.63 -6.27 -3.91
CA GLU A 44 16.54 -5.82 -5.30
C GLU A 44 15.66 -6.74 -6.15
N ASP A 45 15.81 -8.07 -6.02
CA ASP A 45 15.00 -9.05 -6.77
C ASP A 45 13.54 -8.99 -6.32
N GLU A 46 13.30 -8.85 -5.01
CA GLU A 46 11.98 -8.70 -4.41
C GLU A 46 11.30 -7.44 -4.94
N THR A 47 11.99 -6.30 -4.93
CA THR A 47 11.50 -5.02 -5.45
C THR A 47 11.11 -5.12 -6.93
N LYS A 48 11.94 -5.76 -7.76
CA LYS A 48 11.65 -5.98 -9.18
C LYS A 48 10.42 -6.85 -9.38
N ALA A 49 10.27 -7.91 -8.59
CA ALA A 49 9.13 -8.80 -8.67
C ALA A 49 7.82 -8.09 -8.27
N ILE A 50 7.85 -7.30 -7.19
CA ILE A 50 6.72 -6.50 -6.73
C ILE A 50 6.28 -5.50 -7.81
N ALA A 51 7.21 -4.74 -8.37
CA ALA A 51 6.94 -3.78 -9.42
C ALA A 51 6.31 -4.43 -10.67
N ALA A 52 6.86 -5.57 -11.13
CA ALA A 52 6.31 -6.33 -12.25
C ALA A 52 4.91 -6.89 -11.98
N TYR A 53 4.65 -7.33 -10.76
CA TYR A 53 3.33 -7.82 -10.34
C TYR A 53 2.29 -6.70 -10.34
N TYR A 54 2.59 -5.57 -9.71
CA TYR A 54 1.65 -4.43 -9.62
C TYR A 54 1.40 -3.76 -10.96
N LYS A 55 2.36 -3.75 -11.88
CA LYS A 55 2.16 -3.21 -13.23
C LYS A 55 0.96 -3.83 -13.98
N VAL A 56 0.76 -5.15 -13.81
CA VAL A 56 -0.40 -5.84 -14.41
C VAL A 56 -1.63 -5.71 -13.51
N LEU A 57 -1.47 -5.88 -12.21
CA LEU A 57 -2.57 -5.83 -11.25
C LEU A 57 -3.28 -4.48 -11.26
N ASN A 58 -2.55 -3.37 -11.33
CA ASN A 58 -3.14 -2.02 -11.42
C ASN A 58 -4.11 -1.90 -12.60
N ASN A 59 -3.76 -2.44 -13.77
CA ASN A 59 -4.65 -2.41 -14.92
C ASN A 59 -5.89 -3.30 -14.73
N MET A 60 -5.75 -4.45 -14.10
CA MET A 60 -6.88 -5.31 -13.73
C MET A 60 -7.83 -4.61 -12.75
N LEU A 61 -7.28 -3.97 -11.71
CA LEU A 61 -8.07 -3.20 -10.73
C LEU A 61 -8.85 -2.06 -11.40
N SER A 62 -8.25 -1.39 -12.38
CA SER A 62 -8.90 -0.35 -13.16
C SER A 62 -10.10 -0.88 -13.94
N VAL A 63 -10.00 -2.10 -14.51
CA VAL A 63 -11.09 -2.75 -15.25
C VAL A 63 -12.25 -3.10 -14.33
N PHE A 64 -11.97 -3.63 -13.15
CA PHE A 64 -12.98 -4.08 -12.20
C PHE A 64 -13.48 -2.97 -11.26
N ASP A 65 -13.04 -1.74 -11.46
CA ASP A 65 -13.42 -0.58 -10.62
C ASP A 65 -13.11 -0.79 -9.13
N LEU A 66 -12.03 -1.53 -8.84
CA LEU A 66 -11.55 -1.74 -7.49
C LEU A 66 -10.72 -0.53 -7.05
N GLU A 67 -11.29 0.28 -6.19
CA GLU A 67 -10.72 1.55 -5.76
C GLU A 67 -9.59 1.37 -4.75
N LYS A 68 -9.75 0.45 -3.81
CA LYS A 68 -8.82 0.20 -2.70
C LYS A 68 -8.46 -1.28 -2.65
N LEU A 69 -7.17 -1.57 -2.62
CA LEU A 69 -6.65 -2.93 -2.70
C LEU A 69 -6.24 -3.46 -1.33
N TYR A 70 -7.03 -3.26 -0.31
CA TYR A 70 -6.76 -3.86 0.99
C TYR A 70 -8.00 -4.50 1.60
N ILE A 71 -7.78 -5.51 2.43
CA ILE A 71 -8.84 -6.20 3.15
C ILE A 71 -8.84 -5.67 4.59
N PRO A 72 -9.86 -4.88 4.98
CA PRO A 72 -9.93 -4.33 6.32
C PRO A 72 -10.26 -5.40 7.35
N PRO A 73 -9.95 -5.18 8.64
CA PRO A 73 -10.57 -5.95 9.69
C PRO A 73 -12.10 -5.78 9.65
N GLN A 74 -12.84 -6.80 10.04
CA GLN A 74 -14.30 -6.72 10.15
C GLN A 74 -14.67 -5.98 11.44
N LEU A 75 -14.78 -4.66 11.34
CA LEU A 75 -15.09 -3.78 12.49
C LEU A 75 -16.59 -3.73 12.78
N ASP A 76 -17.40 -3.86 11.76
CA ASP A 76 -18.85 -3.99 11.87
C ASP A 76 -19.37 -5.06 10.90
N GLU A 77 -20.04 -6.08 11.43
CA GLU A 77 -20.60 -7.19 10.62
C GLU A 77 -21.71 -6.76 9.66
N LYS A 78 -22.34 -5.62 9.92
CA LYS A 78 -23.40 -5.06 9.06
C LYS A 78 -22.85 -4.31 7.85
N GLU A 79 -21.61 -3.90 7.95
CA GLU A 79 -20.92 -3.20 6.88
C GLU A 79 -20.25 -4.21 5.93
N GLY A 80 -20.34 -3.95 4.64
CA GLY A 80 -19.58 -4.71 3.64
C GLY A 80 -18.09 -4.33 3.64
N LEU A 81 -17.37 -4.84 2.65
CA LEU A 81 -15.93 -4.56 2.48
C LEU A 81 -15.64 -3.05 2.51
N TYR A 82 -16.34 -2.26 1.70
CA TYR A 82 -16.13 -0.81 1.60
C TYR A 82 -16.44 -0.08 2.91
N GLY A 83 -17.53 -0.43 3.60
CA GLY A 83 -17.88 0.18 4.89
C GLY A 83 -16.81 -0.10 5.95
N ASN A 84 -16.31 -1.34 6.04
CA ASN A 84 -15.22 -1.67 6.96
C ASN A 84 -13.89 -0.99 6.57
N GLN A 85 -13.63 -0.75 5.28
CA GLN A 85 -12.49 0.08 4.85
C GLN A 85 -12.60 1.50 5.42
N LEU A 86 -13.76 2.14 5.29
CA LEU A 86 -13.99 3.49 5.83
C LEU A 86 -13.84 3.53 7.35
N LEU A 87 -14.39 2.55 8.07
CA LEU A 87 -14.25 2.45 9.52
C LEU A 87 -12.78 2.29 9.94
N CYS A 88 -12.01 1.48 9.21
CA CYS A 88 -10.58 1.30 9.44
C CYS A 88 -9.81 2.62 9.24
N GLU A 89 -10.07 3.33 8.16
CA GLU A 89 -9.45 4.63 7.84
C GLU A 89 -9.80 5.70 8.88
N GLN A 90 -11.04 5.73 9.37
CA GLN A 90 -11.47 6.61 10.45
C GLN A 90 -10.77 6.29 11.77
N ALA A 91 -10.64 5.01 12.11
CA ALA A 91 -9.93 4.58 13.31
C ALA A 91 -8.44 4.99 13.24
N MET A 92 -7.81 4.77 12.11
CA MET A 92 -6.42 5.15 11.84
C MET A 92 -6.21 6.66 11.94
N LEU A 93 -7.11 7.46 11.36
CA LEU A 93 -7.07 8.92 11.47
C LEU A 93 -7.24 9.39 12.91
N LYS A 94 -8.13 8.77 13.68
CA LYS A 94 -8.33 9.06 15.09
C LYS A 94 -7.07 8.75 15.91
N GLU A 95 -6.41 7.63 15.64
CA GLU A 95 -5.17 7.24 16.34
C GLU A 95 -3.99 8.18 16.06
N MET A 96 -3.97 8.85 14.91
CA MET A 96 -2.96 9.87 14.61
C MET A 96 -3.06 11.10 15.52
N ALA A 97 -4.23 11.35 16.13
CA ALA A 97 -4.46 12.42 17.12
C ALA A 97 -3.97 13.81 16.65
N LEU A 98 -4.31 14.16 15.41
CA LEU A 98 -3.90 15.43 14.79
C LEU A 98 -4.35 16.64 15.60
N GLN A 99 -3.44 17.58 15.85
CA GLN A 99 -3.73 18.79 16.63
C GLN A 99 -4.57 19.81 15.82
N ASP A 100 -4.24 19.97 14.55
CA ASP A 100 -4.95 20.85 13.62
C ASP A 100 -5.13 20.11 12.28
N PRO A 101 -6.22 19.34 12.13
CA PRO A 101 -6.42 18.53 10.93
C PRO A 101 -6.41 19.31 9.63
N GLU A 102 -6.95 20.53 9.60
CA GLU A 102 -7.05 21.35 8.39
C GLU A 102 -5.68 21.86 7.90
N LYS A 103 -4.71 22.01 8.81
CA LYS A 103 -3.34 22.42 8.49
C LYS A 103 -2.36 21.27 8.47
N SER A 104 -2.84 20.06 8.73
CA SER A 104 -1.95 18.88 8.74
C SER A 104 -1.43 18.55 7.35
N HIS A 105 -0.19 18.07 7.33
CA HIS A 105 0.42 17.45 6.16
C HIS A 105 0.80 16.01 6.52
N LEU A 106 0.14 15.05 5.92
CA LEU A 106 0.29 13.62 6.21
C LEU A 106 1.10 12.92 5.12
N LEU A 107 1.78 11.84 5.49
CA LEU A 107 2.47 10.95 4.57
C LEU A 107 1.71 9.62 4.45
N ASP A 108 1.37 9.24 3.21
CA ASP A 108 0.76 7.95 2.85
C ASP A 108 1.82 7.03 2.24
N MET A 109 2.29 6.05 3.00
CA MET A 109 3.31 5.10 2.56
C MET A 109 2.64 3.91 1.86
N GLY A 110 2.87 3.80 0.55
CA GLY A 110 2.18 2.81 -0.28
C GLY A 110 0.79 3.27 -0.70
N CYS A 111 0.69 4.52 -1.13
CA CYS A 111 -0.58 5.18 -1.44
C CYS A 111 -1.39 4.52 -2.56
N GLY A 112 -0.79 3.62 -3.33
CA GLY A 112 -1.44 2.95 -4.45
C GLY A 112 -2.04 3.97 -5.43
N ARG A 113 -3.35 3.84 -5.69
CA ARG A 113 -4.11 4.73 -6.59
C ARG A 113 -4.64 5.99 -5.89
N GLY A 114 -4.15 6.31 -4.67
CA GLY A 114 -4.46 7.54 -3.94
C GLY A 114 -5.84 7.61 -3.28
N ARG A 115 -6.58 6.50 -3.16
CA ARG A 115 -7.98 6.52 -2.70
C ARG A 115 -8.11 6.78 -1.21
N ILE A 116 -7.19 6.25 -0.41
CA ILE A 116 -7.13 6.50 1.03
C ILE A 116 -6.70 7.96 1.27
N ALA A 117 -5.64 8.41 0.60
CA ALA A 117 -5.17 9.79 0.67
C ALA A 117 -6.28 10.80 0.35
N HIS A 118 -7.05 10.55 -0.70
CA HIS A 118 -8.19 11.38 -1.08
C HIS A 118 -9.26 11.43 0.03
N TYR A 119 -9.61 10.28 0.59
CA TYR A 119 -10.59 10.21 1.68
C TYR A 119 -10.09 10.99 2.91
N ILE A 120 -8.86 10.75 3.34
CA ILE A 120 -8.26 11.42 4.50
C ILE A 120 -8.17 12.94 4.27
N ALA A 121 -7.70 13.41 3.12
CA ALA A 121 -7.66 14.84 2.79
C ALA A 121 -9.07 15.47 2.76
N SER A 122 -10.08 14.73 2.31
CA SER A 122 -11.47 15.18 2.33
C SER A 122 -12.02 15.31 3.76
N MET A 123 -11.65 14.39 4.65
CA MET A 123 -12.10 14.36 6.04
C MET A 123 -11.40 15.41 6.91
N THR A 124 -10.10 15.64 6.66
CA THR A 124 -9.29 16.55 7.47
C THR A 124 -9.28 17.99 6.95
N GLY A 125 -9.42 18.18 5.64
CA GLY A 125 -9.13 19.45 4.98
C GLY A 125 -7.63 19.70 4.76
N GLY A 126 -6.75 18.86 5.31
CA GLY A 126 -5.29 18.94 5.22
C GLY A 126 -4.71 18.42 3.92
N GLN A 127 -3.38 18.33 3.87
CA GLN A 127 -2.62 17.83 2.74
C GLN A 127 -2.17 16.39 2.98
N VAL A 128 -2.04 15.59 1.90
CA VAL A 128 -1.44 14.26 1.94
C VAL A 128 -0.41 14.13 0.81
N SER A 129 0.79 13.71 1.18
CA SER A 129 1.81 13.26 0.23
C SER A 129 1.80 11.74 0.17
N GLY A 130 1.52 11.19 -1.01
CA GLY A 130 1.55 9.76 -1.26
C GLY A 130 2.87 9.31 -1.89
N TYR A 131 3.34 8.14 -1.49
CA TYR A 131 4.58 7.53 -1.97
C TYR A 131 4.31 6.09 -2.38
N ASN A 132 4.62 5.72 -3.62
CA ASN A 132 4.33 4.37 -4.14
C ASN A 132 5.35 3.93 -5.18
N ILE A 133 5.59 2.62 -5.25
CA ILE A 133 6.58 2.03 -6.16
C ILE A 133 6.11 1.95 -7.62
N ASP A 134 4.82 1.81 -7.86
CA ASP A 134 4.25 1.63 -9.20
C ASP A 134 3.90 2.98 -9.85
N PRO A 135 4.59 3.38 -10.93
CA PRO A 135 4.35 4.67 -11.59
C PRO A 135 2.95 4.77 -12.21
N ASP A 136 2.37 3.67 -12.70
CA ASP A 136 1.01 3.68 -13.27
C ASP A 136 -0.06 3.96 -12.20
N GLN A 137 0.14 3.47 -10.97
CA GLN A 137 -0.73 3.78 -9.84
C GLN A 137 -0.60 5.24 -9.42
N VAL A 138 0.63 5.77 -9.38
CA VAL A 138 0.90 7.17 -9.06
C VAL A 138 0.29 8.10 -10.11
N GLU A 139 0.44 7.79 -11.41
CA GLU A 139 -0.23 8.54 -12.49
C GLU A 139 -1.75 8.55 -12.29
N ASN A 140 -2.34 7.39 -11.99
CA ASN A 140 -3.78 7.27 -11.72
C ASN A 140 -4.21 8.11 -10.51
N ALA A 141 -3.39 8.17 -9.46
CA ALA A 141 -3.66 8.98 -8.28
C ALA A 141 -3.62 10.48 -8.59
N ILE A 142 -2.65 10.92 -9.39
CA ILE A 142 -2.52 12.31 -9.86
C ILE A 142 -3.73 12.70 -10.73
N ASP A 143 -4.08 11.86 -11.71
CA ASP A 143 -5.23 12.11 -12.59
C ASP A 143 -6.53 12.25 -11.79
N TRP A 144 -6.71 11.38 -10.79
CA TRP A 144 -7.91 11.44 -9.96
C TRP A 144 -7.95 12.67 -9.04
N ALA A 145 -6.81 13.05 -8.48
CA ALA A 145 -6.72 14.30 -7.72
C ALA A 145 -7.09 15.51 -8.58
N ALA A 146 -6.66 15.54 -9.84
CA ALA A 146 -7.01 16.61 -10.78
C ALA A 146 -8.52 16.59 -11.13
N GLU A 147 -9.10 15.43 -11.44
CA GLU A 147 -10.52 15.30 -11.77
C GLU A 147 -11.45 15.67 -10.59
N THR A 148 -11.00 15.46 -9.35
CA THR A 148 -11.74 15.79 -8.13
C THR A 148 -11.38 17.15 -7.54
N GLN A 149 -10.56 17.95 -8.23
CA GLN A 149 -10.11 19.28 -7.78
C GLN A 149 -9.36 19.27 -6.44
N MET A 150 -8.60 18.21 -6.20
CA MET A 150 -7.82 18.00 -4.97
C MET A 150 -6.31 18.17 -5.18
N SER A 151 -5.84 18.59 -6.36
CA SER A 151 -4.41 18.67 -6.70
C SER A 151 -3.58 19.60 -5.80
N GLU A 152 -4.21 20.56 -5.13
CA GLU A 152 -3.53 21.43 -4.17
C GLU A 152 -3.30 20.77 -2.80
N ARG A 153 -3.99 19.66 -2.53
CA ARG A 153 -3.92 18.93 -1.26
C ARG A 153 -3.27 17.55 -1.39
N LEU A 154 -3.27 16.98 -2.59
CA LEU A 154 -2.80 15.63 -2.85
C LEU A 154 -1.57 15.67 -3.75
N HIS A 155 -0.45 15.19 -3.22
CA HIS A 155 0.84 15.17 -3.91
C HIS A 155 1.35 13.75 -3.96
N TYR A 156 1.74 13.26 -5.13
CA TYR A 156 2.17 11.86 -5.29
C TYR A 156 3.54 11.76 -5.91
N LYS A 157 4.36 10.83 -5.41
CA LYS A 157 5.69 10.51 -5.92
C LYS A 157 5.86 9.02 -6.13
N VAL A 158 6.58 8.67 -7.19
CA VAL A 158 7.09 7.32 -7.37
C VAL A 158 8.36 7.15 -6.54
N GLY A 159 8.45 6.04 -5.80
CA GLY A 159 9.64 5.71 -5.04
C GLY A 159 9.53 4.37 -4.32
N ASN A 160 10.66 3.90 -3.83
CA ASN A 160 10.77 2.64 -3.11
C ASN A 160 10.88 2.90 -1.60
N HIS A 161 10.16 2.16 -0.78
CA HIS A 161 10.19 2.27 0.69
C HIS A 161 11.56 1.94 1.31
N HIS A 162 12.40 1.19 0.59
CA HIS A 162 13.76 0.85 1.02
C HIS A 162 14.77 1.99 0.79
N ASP A 163 14.41 2.98 -0.02
CA ASP A 163 15.26 4.15 -0.26
C ASP A 163 14.95 5.26 0.76
N PRO A 164 15.94 6.11 1.10
CA PRO A 164 15.69 7.29 1.90
C PRO A 164 14.62 8.18 1.24
N LEU A 165 13.66 8.66 2.03
CA LEU A 165 12.61 9.53 1.53
C LEU A 165 13.14 10.91 1.17
N GLU A 166 12.79 11.40 -0.02
CA GLU A 166 13.17 12.72 -0.51
C GLU A 166 12.34 13.84 0.15
N TYR A 167 12.22 13.79 1.49
CA TYR A 167 11.51 14.78 2.28
C TYR A 167 12.41 15.33 3.38
N GLU A 168 12.17 16.58 3.77
CA GLU A 168 12.87 17.23 4.88
C GLU A 168 12.50 16.57 6.23
N SER A 169 13.42 16.69 7.18
CA SER A 169 13.18 16.22 8.55
C SER A 169 12.07 17.04 9.20
N GLY A 170 11.17 16.38 9.93
CA GLY A 170 10.09 17.02 10.65
C GLY A 170 9.06 17.72 9.76
N LEU A 171 8.81 17.19 8.55
CA LEU A 171 7.85 17.76 7.62
C LEU A 171 6.41 17.37 7.97
N PHE A 172 6.16 16.12 8.36
CA PHE A 172 4.81 15.57 8.45
C PHE A 172 4.21 15.60 9.85
N ASP A 173 2.93 15.92 9.92
CA ASP A 173 2.11 15.91 11.14
C ASP A 173 1.60 14.51 11.50
N GLY A 174 1.80 13.54 10.64
CA GLY A 174 1.49 12.13 10.82
C GLY A 174 1.87 11.32 9.58
N CYS A 175 2.02 10.02 9.78
CA CYS A 175 2.26 9.08 8.69
C CYS A 175 1.32 7.90 8.84
N TYR A 176 0.92 7.29 7.73
CA TYR A 176 0.19 6.03 7.77
C TYR A 176 0.58 5.11 6.62
N SER A 177 0.34 3.82 6.84
CA SER A 177 0.40 2.79 5.80
C SER A 177 -0.74 1.79 5.97
N VAL A 178 -1.23 1.25 4.86
CA VAL A 178 -2.29 0.26 4.87
C VAL A 178 -1.89 -0.92 4.00
N GLN A 179 -1.44 -1.99 4.64
CA GLN A 179 -1.02 -3.25 4.02
C GLN A 179 0.01 -3.03 2.88
N ALA A 180 0.97 -2.13 3.12
CA ALA A 180 1.84 -1.63 2.07
C ALA A 180 3.32 -1.54 2.45
N VAL A 181 3.67 -1.70 3.72
CA VAL A 181 5.05 -1.50 4.19
C VAL A 181 5.61 -2.76 4.83
N TRP A 182 5.05 -3.22 5.93
CA TRP A 182 5.61 -4.30 6.74
C TRP A 182 5.80 -5.63 5.99
N PRO A 183 4.91 -6.05 5.07
CA PRO A 183 5.10 -7.28 4.32
C PRO A 183 6.30 -7.27 3.35
N PHE A 184 6.94 -6.12 3.17
CA PHE A 184 8.03 -5.92 2.23
C PHE A 184 9.39 -5.66 2.89
N PHE A 185 9.44 -5.52 4.23
CA PHE A 185 10.69 -5.31 4.98
C PHE A 185 11.13 -6.57 5.70
N LYS A 186 12.42 -6.91 5.57
CA LYS A 186 13.05 -7.88 6.45
C LYS A 186 13.16 -7.30 7.87
N LYS A 187 13.22 -8.16 8.87
CA LYS A 187 13.23 -7.73 10.27
C LYS A 187 14.38 -6.75 10.57
N GLU A 188 15.55 -7.00 10.00
CA GLU A 188 16.73 -6.16 10.12
C GLU A 188 16.61 -4.79 9.43
N GLU A 189 15.71 -4.66 8.45
CA GLU A 189 15.47 -3.42 7.71
C GLU A 189 14.44 -2.52 8.42
N LEU A 190 13.64 -3.08 9.34
CA LEU A 190 12.59 -2.33 10.04
C LEU A 190 13.16 -1.20 10.91
N ASP A 191 14.35 -1.38 11.47
CA ASP A 191 15.01 -0.33 12.26
C ASP A 191 15.38 0.89 11.40
N ASP A 192 15.83 0.68 10.18
CA ASP A 192 16.16 1.76 9.24
C ASP A 192 14.89 2.46 8.77
N HIS A 193 13.85 1.71 8.45
CA HIS A 193 12.52 2.27 8.17
C HIS A 193 12.00 3.11 9.34
N ALA A 194 12.07 2.59 10.57
CA ALA A 194 11.62 3.33 11.74
C ALA A 194 12.40 4.63 11.97
N ARG A 195 13.73 4.62 11.74
CA ARG A 195 14.56 5.84 11.80
C ARG A 195 14.16 6.87 10.75
N GLU A 196 13.84 6.40 9.54
CA GLU A 196 13.41 7.29 8.47
C GLU A 196 12.04 7.90 8.76
N MET A 197 11.08 7.11 9.28
CA MET A 197 9.80 7.63 9.75
C MET A 197 9.99 8.65 10.88
N PHE A 198 10.86 8.36 11.85
CA PHE A 198 11.18 9.28 12.93
C PHE A 198 11.80 10.59 12.41
N ARG A 199 12.60 10.51 11.34
CA ARG A 199 13.24 11.68 10.72
C ARG A 199 12.23 12.61 10.06
N VAL A 200 11.28 12.06 9.27
CA VAL A 200 10.34 12.87 8.49
C VAL A 200 9.14 13.36 9.30
N LEU A 201 8.84 12.73 10.43
CA LEU A 201 7.76 13.12 11.31
C LEU A 201 8.16 14.27 12.23
N LYS A 202 7.24 15.19 12.48
CA LYS A 202 7.40 16.20 13.53
C LYS A 202 7.46 15.54 14.92
N PRO A 203 8.21 16.11 15.87
CA PRO A 203 8.25 15.59 17.23
C PRO A 203 6.85 15.48 17.86
N GLY A 204 6.56 14.35 18.47
CA GLY A 204 5.28 14.09 19.14
C GLY A 204 4.13 13.65 18.24
N THR A 205 4.36 13.50 16.94
CA THR A 205 3.38 12.96 15.99
C THR A 205 3.46 11.43 15.91
N ARG A 206 2.55 10.81 15.16
CA ARG A 206 2.39 9.34 15.13
C ARG A 206 2.47 8.78 13.74
N TYR A 207 3.01 7.56 13.66
CA TYR A 207 2.87 6.66 12.54
C TYR A 207 1.80 5.63 12.87
N SER A 208 0.73 5.58 12.08
CA SER A 208 -0.34 4.60 12.21
C SER A 208 -0.26 3.61 11.05
N CYS A 209 -0.26 2.31 11.33
CA CYS A 209 -0.23 1.28 10.30
C CYS A 209 -1.34 0.24 10.51
N SER A 210 -1.92 -0.21 9.42
CA SER A 210 -2.84 -1.35 9.38
C SER A 210 -2.19 -2.44 8.54
N GLU A 211 -1.69 -3.50 9.18
CA GLU A 211 -0.90 -4.53 8.54
C GLU A 211 -1.41 -5.93 8.90
N TYR A 212 -1.01 -6.93 8.12
CA TYR A 212 -1.29 -8.32 8.44
C TYR A 212 -0.29 -8.85 9.46
N LEU A 213 -0.81 -9.38 10.56
CA LEU A 213 -0.03 -10.04 11.59
C LEU A 213 -0.46 -11.50 11.71
N LEU A 214 0.47 -12.36 12.11
CA LEU A 214 0.13 -13.73 12.47
C LEU A 214 -0.71 -13.73 13.74
N SER A 215 -1.82 -14.45 13.72
CA SER A 215 -2.63 -14.68 14.91
C SER A 215 -1.79 -15.32 16.02
N PRO A 216 -2.00 -14.96 17.31
CA PRO A 216 -1.35 -15.66 18.43
C PRO A 216 -1.69 -17.15 18.50
N TYR A 217 -2.70 -17.61 17.77
CA TYR A 217 -3.06 -19.03 17.65
C TYR A 217 -2.37 -19.73 16.47
N PHE A 218 -1.58 -19.01 15.68
CA PHE A 218 -0.82 -19.60 14.58
C PHE A 218 0.29 -20.51 15.14
N ASP A 219 0.33 -21.74 14.67
CA ASP A 219 1.32 -22.74 15.09
C ASP A 219 2.15 -23.19 13.86
N TRP A 220 3.45 -22.90 13.89
CA TRP A 220 4.41 -23.31 12.87
C TRP A 220 4.58 -24.83 12.76
N ASN A 221 4.18 -25.61 13.77
CA ASN A 221 4.19 -27.06 13.73
C ASN A 221 2.89 -27.66 13.16
N ASN A 222 1.88 -26.84 12.91
CA ASN A 222 0.63 -27.26 12.29
C ASN A 222 0.74 -27.12 10.77
N GLU A 223 0.74 -28.25 10.06
CA GLU A 223 0.89 -28.29 8.59
C GLU A 223 -0.22 -27.51 7.86
N GLU A 224 -1.45 -27.51 8.38
CA GLU A 224 -2.56 -26.76 7.79
C GLU A 224 -2.34 -25.25 7.90
N HIS A 225 -1.92 -24.75 9.08
CA HIS A 225 -1.58 -23.34 9.29
C HIS A 225 -0.46 -22.91 8.35
N VAL A 226 0.60 -23.69 8.25
CA VAL A 226 1.75 -23.39 7.37
C VAL A 226 1.36 -23.43 5.90
N SER A 227 0.52 -24.38 5.50
CA SER A 227 0.04 -24.52 4.12
C SER A 227 -0.83 -23.30 3.72
N LEU A 228 -1.77 -22.90 4.58
CA LEU A 228 -2.60 -21.71 4.36
C LEU A 228 -1.77 -20.44 4.28
N HIS A 229 -0.84 -20.23 5.21
CA HIS A 229 0.06 -19.09 5.23
C HIS A 229 0.86 -18.99 3.91
N ARG A 230 1.49 -20.08 3.48
CA ARG A 230 2.28 -20.13 2.24
C ARG A 230 1.44 -19.91 0.97
N SER A 231 0.19 -20.37 0.96
CA SER A 231 -0.69 -20.16 -0.19
C SER A 231 -1.22 -18.72 -0.29
N TYR A 232 -1.33 -18.04 0.83
CA TYR A 232 -1.93 -16.71 0.91
C TYR A 232 -0.94 -15.57 0.60
N LEU A 233 0.29 -15.66 1.08
CA LEU A 233 1.29 -14.59 0.93
C LEU A 233 1.55 -14.15 -0.52
N PRO A 234 1.69 -15.06 -1.51
CA PRO A 234 1.90 -14.63 -2.90
C PRO A 234 0.73 -13.82 -3.46
N THR A 235 -0.48 -14.04 -2.98
CA THR A 235 -1.67 -13.28 -3.43
C THR A 235 -1.66 -11.83 -2.95
N LEU A 236 -0.91 -11.55 -1.89
CA LEU A 236 -0.69 -10.20 -1.33
C LEU A 236 0.56 -9.54 -1.90
N ALA A 237 1.28 -10.21 -2.81
CA ALA A 237 2.63 -9.83 -3.25
C ALA A 237 3.62 -9.63 -2.07
N ALA A 238 3.34 -10.23 -0.92
CA ALA A 238 4.18 -10.11 0.26
C ALA A 238 5.51 -10.86 0.06
N THR A 239 6.61 -10.20 0.36
CA THR A 239 7.96 -10.76 0.27
C THR A 239 8.41 -11.35 1.61
N GLN A 240 7.78 -10.94 2.70
CA GLN A 240 8.14 -11.39 4.04
C GLN A 240 7.01 -12.18 4.70
N SER A 241 7.40 -13.10 5.57
CA SER A 241 6.45 -13.74 6.48
C SER A 241 5.84 -12.69 7.40
N MET A 242 4.55 -12.87 7.69
CA MET A 242 3.87 -12.00 8.65
C MET A 242 4.52 -12.11 10.03
N TYR A 243 4.66 -10.98 10.69
CA TYR A 243 5.18 -10.94 12.05
C TYR A 243 4.14 -11.47 13.06
N PRO A 244 4.57 -12.07 14.19
CA PRO A 244 3.64 -12.38 15.26
C PRO A 244 3.01 -11.09 15.82
N ALA A 245 1.74 -11.20 16.19
CA ALA A 245 0.99 -10.12 16.82
C ALA A 245 1.51 -9.81 18.24
#